data_2402cd5581be90db9e157c28b0b04091
#
_entry.id   2402cd5581be90db9e157c28b0b04091
#
_cell.length_a   1.000
_cell.length_b   1.000
_cell.length_c   1.000
_cell.angle_alpha   90.00
_cell.angle_beta   90.00
_cell.angle_gamma   90.00
#
_symmetry.space_group_name_H-M   'P 1'
#
loop_
_entity.id
_entity.type
_entity.pdbx_description
1 polymer ?
#
loop_
_entity_poly.entity_id
_entity_poly.type
_entity_poly.pdbx_seq_one_letter_code
_entity_poly.pdbx_strand_id
1 'polypeptide(L)'
;MTDNAGAVQPPTRREEARWTRATLGRDGQPLDLLTARFDRHRYAPHAHDEFTIGVCVGGSEIIDYRGGHIRAVPGSIVVLAPGEIHTGGPAACDGYAYRALYAQPSLLTEAVVGPPPHFREPLLDDPALAAALRTAHTELSACPDPLEAESRFPWLLAALVRRHSTARPDRDEIPGAAGVAAVVRDRLAGELQAPPSLADLATDLGLSRYQLLRAFRTAEGIPPYAWLAQHRVQRARRLLESGLRPAEVAGLVGFADQAHLTRWFRRVLGVTPAAYRTSVLPGRQGAAPVLTAAQQRSRRAGAGRPRLPV
;
A
#
# COMPACT_ATOMS: atom_id res chain seq x y z
N MET A 1 -15.37 0.04 -58.42
CA MET A 1 -15.56 0.73 -57.12
C MET A 1 -15.80 -0.35 -56.09
N THR A 2 -14.74 -0.80 -55.48
CA THR A 2 -14.80 -1.83 -54.40
C THR A 2 -14.53 -1.13 -53.09
N ASP A 3 -15.62 -1.06 -52.30
CA ASP A 3 -15.68 -0.47 -50.97
C ASP A 3 -14.86 -1.34 -49.99
N ASN A 4 -13.69 -0.83 -49.59
CA ASN A 4 -12.83 -1.48 -48.60
C ASN A 4 -13.28 -1.00 -47.21
N ALA A 5 -14.32 -1.60 -46.71
CA ALA A 5 -14.72 -1.39 -45.31
C ALA A 5 -13.63 -1.97 -44.43
N GLY A 6 -12.79 -1.07 -43.87
CA GLY A 6 -11.78 -1.42 -42.89
C GLY A 6 -12.40 -2.15 -41.69
N ALA A 7 -12.13 -3.44 -41.58
CA ALA A 7 -12.52 -4.24 -40.44
C ALA A 7 -11.84 -3.67 -39.19
N VAL A 8 -12.58 -2.98 -38.35
CA VAL A 8 -12.15 -2.58 -37.01
C VAL A 8 -11.83 -3.88 -36.25
N GLN A 9 -10.57 -4.16 -35.99
CA GLN A 9 -10.18 -5.29 -35.17
C GLN A 9 -10.83 -5.12 -33.80
N PRO A 10 -11.53 -6.15 -33.27
CA PRO A 10 -12.10 -6.07 -31.95
C PRO A 10 -10.94 -5.83 -30.95
N PRO A 11 -11.16 -5.00 -29.91
CA PRO A 11 -10.13 -4.73 -28.92
C PRO A 11 -9.61 -6.04 -28.34
N THR A 12 -8.28 -6.17 -28.26
CA THR A 12 -7.62 -7.33 -27.63
C THR A 12 -8.14 -7.50 -26.23
N ARG A 13 -8.85 -8.61 -25.98
CA ARG A 13 -9.45 -8.93 -24.67
C ARG A 13 -8.35 -9.18 -23.65
N ARG A 14 -8.55 -8.64 -22.45
CA ARG A 14 -7.58 -8.79 -21.37
C ARG A 14 -8.13 -9.75 -20.32
N GLU A 15 -7.38 -10.82 -20.09
CA GLU A 15 -7.61 -11.79 -19.03
C GLU A 15 -6.29 -11.89 -18.26
N GLU A 16 -6.16 -11.13 -17.17
CA GLU A 16 -4.88 -11.00 -16.47
C GLU A 16 -5.09 -11.15 -14.97
N ALA A 17 -4.32 -12.05 -14.34
CA ALA A 17 -4.23 -12.18 -12.90
C ALA A 17 -2.77 -12.28 -12.47
N ARG A 18 -2.37 -11.44 -11.52
CA ARG A 18 -1.02 -11.45 -10.95
C ARG A 18 -1.08 -11.55 -9.44
N TRP A 19 -0.48 -12.60 -8.93
CA TRP A 19 -0.30 -12.83 -7.51
C TRP A 19 1.05 -12.27 -7.02
N THR A 20 1.04 -11.69 -5.84
CA THR A 20 2.25 -11.27 -5.12
C THR A 20 2.08 -11.68 -3.67
N ARG A 21 3.09 -12.31 -3.08
CA ARG A 21 3.07 -12.68 -1.67
C ARG A 21 3.93 -11.71 -0.87
N ALA A 22 3.34 -11.05 0.11
CA ALA A 22 4.04 -10.37 1.17
C ALA A 22 4.15 -11.31 2.39
N THR A 23 5.20 -11.14 3.15
CA THR A 23 5.43 -11.91 4.37
C THR A 23 5.30 -10.99 5.57
N LEU A 24 4.52 -11.41 6.56
CA LEU A 24 4.29 -10.65 7.79
C LEU A 24 4.90 -11.40 8.97
N GLY A 25 5.73 -10.70 9.73
CA GLY A 25 6.37 -11.24 10.91
C GLY A 25 7.53 -12.21 10.61
N ARG A 26 8.26 -12.59 11.66
CA ARG A 26 9.38 -13.54 11.59
C ARG A 26 8.89 -14.95 11.21
N ASP A 27 7.70 -15.32 11.66
CA ASP A 27 7.08 -16.64 11.39
C ASP A 27 6.60 -16.76 9.93
N GLY A 28 6.81 -15.73 9.13
CA GLY A 28 6.51 -15.78 7.71
C GLY A 28 5.04 -15.86 7.36
N GLN A 29 4.15 -15.30 8.18
CA GLN A 29 2.71 -15.31 7.89
C GLN A 29 2.43 -14.69 6.52
N PRO A 30 1.87 -15.46 5.57
CA PRO A 30 1.65 -14.96 4.23
C PRO A 30 0.48 -13.97 4.18
N LEU A 31 0.64 -12.93 3.36
CA LEU A 31 -0.44 -12.07 2.90
C LEU A 31 -0.40 -12.05 1.38
N ASP A 32 -1.34 -12.73 0.77
CA ASP A 32 -1.42 -12.80 -0.68
C ASP A 32 -2.17 -11.60 -1.25
N LEU A 33 -1.60 -11.03 -2.29
CA LEU A 33 -2.12 -9.87 -3.01
C LEU A 33 -2.43 -10.29 -4.43
N LEU A 34 -3.66 -10.05 -4.89
CA LEU A 34 -4.09 -10.32 -6.26
C LEU A 34 -4.41 -9.02 -6.99
N THR A 35 -3.78 -8.82 -8.12
CA THR A 35 -4.21 -7.84 -9.13
C THR A 35 -4.85 -8.58 -10.27
N ALA A 36 -6.12 -8.31 -10.56
CA ALA A 36 -6.84 -8.97 -11.63
C ALA A 36 -7.59 -7.97 -12.52
N ARG A 37 -7.66 -8.33 -13.81
CA ARG A 37 -8.50 -7.69 -14.83
C ARG A 37 -9.02 -8.75 -15.77
N PHE A 38 -10.33 -8.85 -15.89
CA PHE A 38 -11.00 -9.84 -16.72
C PHE A 38 -12.12 -9.20 -17.53
N ASP A 39 -12.15 -9.51 -18.81
CA ASP A 39 -13.25 -9.08 -19.69
C ASP A 39 -14.41 -10.08 -19.68
N ARG A 40 -14.13 -11.38 -19.48
CA ARG A 40 -15.14 -12.45 -19.53
C ARG A 40 -15.04 -13.52 -18.45
N HIS A 41 -13.91 -13.64 -17.79
CA HIS A 41 -13.68 -14.70 -16.82
C HIS A 41 -14.77 -14.70 -15.73
N ARG A 42 -15.25 -15.90 -15.42
CA ARG A 42 -16.18 -16.17 -14.32
C ARG A 42 -15.59 -17.23 -13.42
N TYR A 43 -15.49 -16.91 -12.15
CA TYR A 43 -15.09 -17.88 -11.16
C TYR A 43 -16.20 -18.88 -10.91
N ALA A 44 -15.86 -20.18 -10.89
CA ALA A 44 -16.75 -21.20 -10.36
C ALA A 44 -17.00 -20.96 -8.86
N PRO A 45 -18.06 -21.54 -8.28
CA PRO A 45 -18.29 -21.49 -6.84
C PRO A 45 -17.09 -22.04 -6.08
N HIS A 46 -16.53 -21.22 -5.17
CA HIS A 46 -15.36 -21.55 -4.36
C HIS A 46 -15.38 -20.79 -3.03
N ALA A 47 -14.50 -21.18 -2.11
CA ALA A 47 -14.30 -20.51 -0.84
C ALA A 47 -12.80 -20.39 -0.54
N HIS A 48 -12.46 -19.50 0.38
CA HIS A 48 -11.09 -19.31 0.88
C HIS A 48 -11.06 -19.54 2.40
N ASP A 49 -9.89 -19.90 2.92
CA ASP A 49 -9.66 -20.01 4.37
C ASP A 49 -9.36 -18.65 5.01
N GLU A 50 -9.06 -17.63 4.18
CA GLU A 50 -8.79 -16.26 4.55
C GLU A 50 -10.01 -15.36 4.33
N PHE A 51 -10.00 -14.19 4.97
CA PHE A 51 -10.83 -13.09 4.53
C PHE A 51 -10.34 -12.59 3.17
N THR A 52 -11.23 -12.55 2.19
CA THR A 52 -10.96 -11.87 0.92
C THR A 52 -11.46 -10.43 1.00
N ILE A 53 -10.54 -9.47 0.86
CA ILE A 53 -10.85 -8.04 0.90
C ILE A 53 -10.45 -7.45 -0.45
N GLY A 54 -11.45 -7.22 -1.31
CA GLY A 54 -11.30 -6.72 -2.67
C GLY A 54 -11.69 -5.26 -2.81
N VAL A 55 -10.94 -4.51 -3.61
CA VAL A 55 -11.32 -3.16 -4.06
C VAL A 55 -11.53 -3.21 -5.56
N CYS A 56 -12.74 -2.95 -6.02
CA CYS A 56 -13.03 -2.79 -7.44
C CYS A 56 -12.34 -1.52 -7.96
N VAL A 57 -11.60 -1.66 -9.08
CA VAL A 57 -10.83 -0.54 -9.67
C VAL A 57 -11.22 -0.22 -11.11
N GLY A 58 -12.08 -1.04 -11.74
CA GLY A 58 -12.57 -0.79 -13.09
C GLY A 58 -13.68 -1.74 -13.50
N GLY A 59 -14.54 -1.32 -14.38
CA GLY A 59 -15.72 -2.07 -14.81
C GLY A 59 -16.69 -2.35 -13.68
N SER A 60 -17.40 -3.49 -13.74
CA SER A 60 -18.27 -3.92 -12.63
C SER A 60 -18.30 -5.44 -12.51
N GLU A 61 -18.23 -5.93 -11.27
CA GLU A 61 -18.27 -7.35 -10.93
C GLU A 61 -19.60 -7.71 -10.29
N ILE A 62 -20.16 -8.85 -10.67
CA ILE A 62 -21.27 -9.47 -9.96
C ILE A 62 -20.75 -10.71 -9.22
N ILE A 63 -21.09 -10.79 -7.94
CA ILE A 63 -20.65 -11.84 -7.03
C ILE A 63 -21.88 -12.47 -6.41
N ASP A 64 -22.05 -13.78 -6.56
CA ASP A 64 -23.07 -14.52 -5.83
C ASP A 64 -22.51 -14.87 -4.46
N TYR A 65 -23.19 -14.46 -3.40
CA TYR A 65 -22.74 -14.57 -2.03
C TYR A 65 -23.93 -14.66 -1.07
N ARG A 66 -23.93 -15.64 -0.16
CA ARG A 66 -24.99 -15.84 0.85
C ARG A 66 -26.41 -15.85 0.28
N GLY A 67 -26.57 -16.41 -0.93
CA GLY A 67 -27.88 -16.48 -1.60
C GLY A 67 -28.38 -15.17 -2.22
N GLY A 68 -27.56 -14.13 -2.23
CA GLY A 68 -27.80 -12.85 -2.88
C GLY A 68 -26.78 -12.54 -3.96
N HIS A 69 -26.99 -11.41 -4.63
CA HIS A 69 -26.08 -10.87 -5.65
C HIS A 69 -25.49 -9.55 -5.17
N ILE A 70 -24.16 -9.46 -5.23
CA ILE A 70 -23.41 -8.24 -4.93
C ILE A 70 -22.93 -7.66 -6.25
N ARG A 71 -23.14 -6.37 -6.47
CA ARG A 71 -22.54 -5.65 -7.60
C ARG A 71 -21.48 -4.70 -7.11
N ALA A 72 -20.22 -5.05 -7.29
CA ALA A 72 -19.09 -4.20 -6.99
C ALA A 72 -18.80 -3.26 -8.18
N VAL A 73 -18.66 -1.97 -7.88
CA VAL A 73 -18.31 -0.89 -8.82
C VAL A 73 -17.01 -0.21 -8.38
N PRO A 74 -16.33 0.55 -9.26
CA PRO A 74 -15.08 1.20 -8.89
C PRO A 74 -15.20 2.03 -7.62
N GLY A 75 -14.32 1.74 -6.65
CA GLY A 75 -14.31 2.35 -5.32
C GLY A 75 -15.04 1.54 -4.24
N SER A 76 -15.81 0.52 -4.59
CA SER A 76 -16.41 -0.39 -3.61
C SER A 76 -15.34 -1.28 -2.97
N ILE A 77 -15.53 -1.60 -1.69
CA ILE A 77 -14.78 -2.65 -0.98
C ILE A 77 -15.71 -3.86 -0.84
N VAL A 78 -15.23 -5.04 -1.22
CA VAL A 78 -15.93 -6.32 -1.00
C VAL A 78 -15.19 -7.08 0.10
N VAL A 79 -15.93 -7.58 1.10
CA VAL A 79 -15.39 -8.42 2.17
C VAL A 79 -16.12 -9.75 2.20
N LEU A 80 -15.40 -10.82 1.89
CA LEU A 80 -15.91 -12.19 1.95
C LEU A 80 -15.28 -12.91 3.13
N ALA A 81 -16.11 -13.55 3.93
CA ALA A 81 -15.65 -14.25 5.14
C ALA A 81 -15.05 -15.63 4.79
N PRO A 82 -14.14 -16.15 5.64
CA PRO A 82 -13.57 -17.49 5.48
C PRO A 82 -14.65 -18.57 5.38
N GLY A 83 -14.43 -19.55 4.49
CA GLY A 83 -15.32 -20.71 4.30
C GLY A 83 -16.63 -20.41 3.55
N GLU A 84 -16.92 -19.18 3.23
CA GLU A 84 -18.16 -18.82 2.53
C GLU A 84 -18.02 -18.95 1.01
N ILE A 85 -18.92 -19.77 0.44
CA ILE A 85 -18.96 -20.03 -1.01
C ILE A 85 -19.41 -18.77 -1.75
N HIS A 86 -18.68 -18.42 -2.78
CA HIS A 86 -18.99 -17.30 -3.66
C HIS A 86 -18.55 -17.57 -5.10
N THR A 87 -19.10 -16.77 -6.03
CA THR A 87 -18.67 -16.70 -7.43
C THR A 87 -18.15 -15.31 -7.72
N GLY A 88 -17.71 -15.07 -8.95
CA GLY A 88 -17.37 -13.73 -9.42
C GLY A 88 -17.37 -13.69 -10.94
N GLY A 89 -17.80 -12.58 -11.52
CA GLY A 89 -17.78 -12.42 -12.96
C GLY A 89 -18.19 -11.03 -13.43
N PRO A 90 -18.02 -10.72 -14.73
CA PRO A 90 -18.40 -9.43 -15.25
C PRO A 90 -19.90 -9.20 -15.15
N ALA A 91 -20.29 -8.05 -14.61
CA ALA A 91 -21.68 -7.60 -14.58
C ALA A 91 -22.12 -6.93 -15.90
N ALA A 92 -21.14 -6.50 -16.72
CA ALA A 92 -21.35 -5.84 -18.01
C ALA A 92 -20.24 -6.22 -19.01
N CYS A 93 -20.37 -5.79 -20.26
CA CYS A 93 -19.47 -6.13 -21.36
C CYS A 93 -18.09 -5.45 -21.28
N ASP A 94 -17.91 -4.47 -20.40
CA ASP A 94 -16.64 -3.76 -20.14
C ASP A 94 -15.71 -4.52 -19.18
N GLY A 95 -16.17 -5.71 -18.73
CA GLY A 95 -15.40 -6.54 -17.80
C GLY A 95 -15.32 -5.99 -16.39
N TYR A 96 -14.33 -6.43 -15.63
CA TYR A 96 -14.08 -5.97 -14.28
C TYR A 96 -12.59 -6.04 -13.94
N ALA A 97 -12.16 -5.18 -13.02
CA ALA A 97 -10.81 -5.18 -12.48
C ALA A 97 -10.85 -4.90 -10.99
N TYR A 98 -10.03 -5.64 -10.25
CA TYR A 98 -9.96 -5.49 -8.81
C TYR A 98 -8.56 -5.74 -8.26
N ARG A 99 -8.35 -5.30 -7.03
CA ARG A 99 -7.20 -5.62 -6.21
C ARG A 99 -7.70 -6.26 -4.94
N ALA A 100 -7.27 -7.48 -4.69
CA ALA A 100 -7.67 -8.20 -3.49
C ALA A 100 -6.47 -8.54 -2.62
N LEU A 101 -6.73 -8.65 -1.34
CA LEU A 101 -5.82 -9.23 -0.36
C LEU A 101 -6.53 -10.36 0.36
N TYR A 102 -5.76 -11.41 0.67
CA TYR A 102 -6.20 -12.59 1.40
C TYR A 102 -5.56 -12.56 2.77
N ALA A 103 -6.37 -12.19 3.77
CA ALA A 103 -5.89 -11.94 5.12
C ALA A 103 -6.32 -13.06 6.07
N GLN A 104 -5.36 -13.65 6.77
CA GLN A 104 -5.65 -14.62 7.82
C GLN A 104 -6.58 -14.01 8.88
N PRO A 105 -7.54 -14.75 9.44
CA PRO A 105 -8.45 -14.24 10.46
C PRO A 105 -7.76 -13.58 11.65
N SER A 106 -6.59 -14.08 12.05
CA SER A 106 -5.77 -13.52 13.12
C SER A 106 -5.41 -12.05 12.91
N LEU A 107 -5.15 -11.65 11.65
CA LEU A 107 -4.81 -10.26 11.32
C LEU A 107 -5.98 -9.28 11.59
N LEU A 108 -7.22 -9.75 11.44
CA LEU A 108 -8.39 -8.91 11.69
C LEU A 108 -8.74 -8.88 13.18
N THR A 109 -8.36 -9.91 13.94
CA THR A 109 -8.65 -9.98 15.39
C THR A 109 -7.70 -9.15 16.24
N GLU A 110 -6.50 -8.81 15.76
CA GLU A 110 -5.52 -8.01 16.52
C GLU A 110 -6.02 -6.62 16.94
N ALA A 111 -7.00 -6.08 16.23
CA ALA A 111 -7.54 -4.73 16.47
C ALA A 111 -8.83 -4.72 17.28
N VAL A 112 -9.29 -5.87 17.77
CA VAL A 112 -10.57 -6.03 18.46
C VAL A 112 -10.42 -6.82 19.74
N VAL A 113 -11.40 -6.65 20.63
CA VAL A 113 -11.52 -7.44 21.86
C VAL A 113 -12.75 -8.33 21.71
N GLY A 114 -12.56 -9.64 21.89
CA GLY A 114 -13.65 -10.63 21.84
C GLY A 114 -13.64 -11.49 20.57
N PRO A 115 -14.82 -11.90 20.08
CA PRO A 115 -14.92 -12.83 18.96
C PRO A 115 -14.42 -12.22 17.65
N PRO A 116 -14.10 -13.07 16.66
CA PRO A 116 -13.71 -12.61 15.33
C PRO A 116 -14.70 -11.61 14.72
N PRO A 117 -14.23 -10.65 13.92
CA PRO A 117 -15.10 -9.66 13.30
C PRO A 117 -16.08 -10.29 12.34
N HIS A 118 -17.34 -9.86 12.43
CA HIS A 118 -18.39 -10.24 11.49
C HIS A 118 -18.84 -9.02 10.71
N PHE A 119 -18.86 -9.14 9.39
CA PHE A 119 -19.36 -8.11 8.48
C PHE A 119 -20.77 -8.46 8.05
N ARG A 120 -21.74 -7.61 8.42
CA ARG A 120 -23.15 -7.81 8.04
C ARG A 120 -23.34 -7.65 6.54
N GLU A 121 -22.73 -6.58 6.01
CA GLU A 121 -22.77 -6.25 4.59
C GLU A 121 -21.42 -6.61 3.97
N PRO A 122 -21.44 -7.44 2.91
CA PRO A 122 -20.20 -7.81 2.20
C PRO A 122 -19.70 -6.71 1.27
N LEU A 123 -20.55 -5.75 0.89
CA LEU A 123 -20.24 -4.60 0.04
C LEU A 123 -20.22 -3.34 0.89
N LEU A 124 -19.08 -2.66 0.90
CA LEU A 124 -18.85 -1.48 1.73
C LEU A 124 -18.57 -0.25 0.87
N ASP A 125 -19.17 0.85 1.26
CA ASP A 125 -18.91 2.18 0.69
C ASP A 125 -18.06 2.99 1.66
N ASP A 126 -16.74 2.99 1.44
CA ASP A 126 -15.77 3.80 2.17
C ASP A 126 -14.64 4.21 1.21
N PRO A 127 -14.85 5.28 0.42
CA PRO A 127 -13.90 5.70 -0.61
C PRO A 127 -12.49 6.01 -0.08
N ALA A 128 -12.39 6.53 1.14
CA ALA A 128 -11.11 6.83 1.78
C ALA A 128 -10.33 5.55 2.10
N LEU A 129 -11.00 4.56 2.67
CA LEU A 129 -10.40 3.26 2.98
C LEU A 129 -10.09 2.48 1.70
N ALA A 130 -10.97 2.49 0.69
CA ALA A 130 -10.72 1.88 -0.61
C ALA A 130 -9.48 2.45 -1.30
N ALA A 131 -9.34 3.78 -1.29
CA ALA A 131 -8.15 4.45 -1.84
C ALA A 131 -6.87 4.06 -1.08
N ALA A 132 -6.92 3.98 0.25
CA ALA A 132 -5.78 3.59 1.08
C ALA A 132 -5.38 2.12 0.86
N LEU A 133 -6.35 1.19 0.81
CA LEU A 133 -6.14 -0.23 0.50
C LEU A 133 -5.53 -0.40 -0.89
N ARG A 134 -6.09 0.26 -1.91
CA ARG A 134 -5.57 0.23 -3.27
C ARG A 134 -4.13 0.73 -3.35
N THR A 135 -3.81 1.83 -2.67
CA THR A 135 -2.46 2.40 -2.65
C THR A 135 -1.47 1.44 -1.98
N ALA A 136 -1.80 0.92 -0.80
CA ALA A 136 -0.96 -0.05 -0.09
C ALA A 136 -0.72 -1.30 -0.93
N HIS A 137 -1.78 -1.87 -1.52
CA HIS A 137 -1.69 -3.01 -2.43
C HIS A 137 -0.76 -2.75 -3.61
N THR A 138 -0.90 -1.59 -4.28
CA THR A 138 -0.11 -1.25 -5.46
C THR A 138 1.37 -1.08 -5.12
N GLU A 139 1.69 -0.39 -4.04
CA GLU A 139 3.07 -0.14 -3.62
C GLU A 139 3.77 -1.44 -3.22
N LEU A 140 3.10 -2.29 -2.44
CA LEU A 140 3.66 -3.58 -2.01
C LEU A 140 3.74 -4.63 -3.12
N SER A 141 2.79 -4.63 -4.06
CA SER A 141 2.89 -5.50 -5.25
C SER A 141 4.06 -5.14 -6.15
N ALA A 142 4.49 -3.88 -6.14
CA ALA A 142 5.63 -3.42 -6.93
C ALA A 142 6.98 -3.66 -6.24
N CYS A 143 7.02 -3.60 -4.91
CA CYS A 143 8.23 -3.76 -4.12
C CYS A 143 7.85 -4.23 -2.70
N PRO A 144 7.80 -5.55 -2.46
CA PRO A 144 7.48 -6.10 -1.15
C PRO A 144 8.54 -5.68 -0.12
N ASP A 145 8.12 -4.91 0.88
CA ASP A 145 8.90 -4.61 2.07
C ASP A 145 8.14 -5.17 3.28
N PRO A 146 8.72 -6.13 4.02
CA PRO A 146 8.04 -6.77 5.13
C PRO A 146 7.56 -5.80 6.21
N LEU A 147 8.40 -4.85 6.62
CA LEU A 147 8.03 -3.89 7.65
C LEU A 147 6.95 -2.90 7.17
N GLU A 148 6.96 -2.54 5.89
CA GLU A 148 5.89 -1.73 5.28
C GLU A 148 4.57 -2.50 5.25
N ALA A 149 4.59 -3.78 4.85
CA ALA A 149 3.42 -4.66 4.85
C ALA A 149 2.84 -4.81 6.27
N GLU A 150 3.69 -5.12 7.25
CA GLU A 150 3.33 -5.28 8.65
C GLU A 150 2.78 -3.99 9.30
N SER A 151 3.23 -2.84 8.83
CA SER A 151 2.76 -1.56 9.37
C SER A 151 1.48 -1.05 8.69
N ARG A 152 1.31 -1.32 7.40
CA ARG A 152 0.17 -0.79 6.63
C ARG A 152 -1.07 -1.65 6.74
N PHE A 153 -0.94 -2.96 6.49
CA PHE A 153 -2.11 -3.82 6.42
C PHE A 153 -2.81 -4.02 7.77
N PRO A 154 -2.13 -4.32 8.89
CA PRO A 154 -2.81 -4.38 10.19
C PRO A 154 -3.54 -3.08 10.53
N TRP A 155 -2.97 -1.92 10.18
CA TRP A 155 -3.63 -0.63 10.38
C TRP A 155 -4.89 -0.44 9.53
N LEU A 156 -4.84 -0.81 8.24
CA LEU A 156 -5.97 -0.72 7.32
C LEU A 156 -7.06 -1.74 7.66
N LEU A 157 -6.66 -2.97 8.01
CA LEU A 157 -7.58 -4.02 8.47
C LEU A 157 -8.25 -3.62 9.78
N ALA A 158 -7.51 -3.03 10.71
CA ALA A 158 -8.10 -2.47 11.93
C ALA A 158 -9.11 -1.35 11.63
N ALA A 159 -8.82 -0.48 10.66
CA ALA A 159 -9.76 0.55 10.23
C ALA A 159 -11.04 -0.06 9.62
N LEU A 160 -10.88 -1.08 8.76
CA LEU A 160 -11.98 -1.83 8.18
C LEU A 160 -12.88 -2.45 9.26
N VAL A 161 -12.28 -3.18 10.19
CA VAL A 161 -12.99 -3.85 11.29
C VAL A 161 -13.72 -2.84 12.17
N ARG A 162 -13.05 -1.76 12.59
CA ARG A 162 -13.66 -0.76 13.47
C ARG A 162 -14.82 0.00 12.85
N ARG A 163 -14.80 0.21 11.55
CA ARG A 163 -15.83 1.01 10.86
C ARG A 163 -17.01 0.16 10.40
N HIS A 164 -16.76 -1.09 10.00
CA HIS A 164 -17.70 -1.87 9.21
C HIS A 164 -18.05 -3.23 9.80
N SER A 165 -17.45 -3.65 10.93
CA SER A 165 -17.81 -4.91 11.57
C SER A 165 -18.61 -4.72 12.85
N THR A 166 -19.16 -5.81 13.36
CA THR A 166 -19.87 -5.84 14.66
C THR A 166 -18.93 -5.98 15.86
N ALA A 167 -17.62 -6.15 15.64
CA ALA A 167 -16.65 -6.36 16.69
C ALA A 167 -16.41 -5.08 17.51
N ARG A 168 -16.07 -5.27 18.79
CA ARG A 168 -15.66 -4.15 19.66
C ARG A 168 -14.21 -3.78 19.36
N PRO A 169 -13.92 -2.53 18.95
CA PRO A 169 -12.54 -2.11 18.73
C PRO A 169 -11.76 -2.07 20.03
N ASP A 170 -10.50 -2.48 19.99
CA ASP A 170 -9.54 -2.22 21.06
C ASP A 170 -9.29 -0.70 21.12
N ARG A 171 -9.73 -0.07 22.21
CA ARG A 171 -9.61 1.38 22.46
C ARG A 171 -8.73 1.70 23.65
N ASP A 172 -8.17 0.68 24.30
CA ASP A 172 -7.38 0.91 25.50
C ASP A 172 -6.19 1.81 25.20
N GLU A 173 -6.05 2.87 25.98
CA GLU A 173 -4.87 3.70 25.92
C GLU A 173 -3.65 2.86 26.29
N ILE A 174 -2.55 3.03 25.53
CA ILE A 174 -1.31 2.35 25.85
C ILE A 174 -0.51 3.28 26.75
N PRO A 175 -0.42 2.96 28.05
CA PRO A 175 0.42 3.74 28.95
C PRO A 175 1.85 3.75 28.45
N GLY A 176 2.49 4.91 28.44
CA GLY A 176 3.89 5.01 28.02
C GLY A 176 4.12 4.91 26.51
N ALA A 177 3.18 5.32 25.66
CA ALA A 177 3.33 5.31 24.21
C ALA A 177 4.67 5.93 23.72
N ALA A 178 5.14 7.00 24.37
CA ALA A 178 6.44 7.59 24.06
C ALA A 178 7.61 6.63 24.37
N GLY A 179 7.54 5.87 25.46
CA GLY A 179 8.53 4.84 25.80
C GLY A 179 8.55 3.70 24.79
N VAL A 180 7.35 3.21 24.39
CA VAL A 180 7.22 2.21 23.32
C VAL A 180 7.85 2.71 22.03
N ALA A 181 7.55 3.94 21.62
CA ALA A 181 8.13 4.53 20.42
C ALA A 181 9.65 4.68 20.50
N ALA A 182 10.19 5.05 21.66
CA ALA A 182 11.64 5.17 21.85
C ALA A 182 12.33 3.81 21.66
N VAL A 183 11.84 2.74 22.29
CA VAL A 183 12.39 1.39 22.13
C VAL A 183 12.35 0.94 20.68
N VAL A 184 11.20 1.13 20.00
CA VAL A 184 11.04 0.75 18.60
C VAL A 184 12.03 1.52 17.71
N ARG A 185 12.19 2.83 17.92
CA ARG A 185 13.18 3.64 17.16
C ARG A 185 14.60 3.13 17.35
N ASP A 186 15.00 2.89 18.58
CA ASP A 186 16.37 2.45 18.91
C ASP A 186 16.68 1.10 18.24
N ARG A 187 15.73 0.16 18.27
CA ARG A 187 15.86 -1.13 17.59
C ARG A 187 15.95 -0.97 16.07
N LEU A 188 15.05 -0.19 15.47
CA LEU A 188 15.06 0.07 14.02
C LEU A 188 16.32 0.84 13.56
N ALA A 189 16.81 1.78 14.36
CA ALA A 189 18.03 2.53 14.06
C ALA A 189 19.30 1.66 14.16
N GLY A 190 19.32 0.70 15.08
CA GLY A 190 20.43 -0.21 15.28
C GLY A 190 20.56 -1.28 14.18
N GLU A 191 19.45 -1.65 13.54
CA GLU A 191 19.37 -2.77 12.59
C GLU A 191 18.87 -2.34 11.22
N LEU A 192 19.49 -1.32 10.61
CA LEU A 192 19.02 -0.70 9.36
C LEU A 192 18.88 -1.66 8.18
N GLN A 193 19.79 -2.63 8.04
CA GLN A 193 19.79 -3.54 6.89
C GLN A 193 18.83 -4.70 7.08
N ALA A 194 18.67 -5.19 8.29
CA ALA A 194 17.81 -6.30 8.66
C ALA A 194 16.98 -5.92 9.89
N PRO A 195 16.03 -4.97 9.76
CA PRO A 195 15.25 -4.52 10.90
C PRO A 195 14.42 -5.66 11.48
N PRO A 196 14.16 -5.64 12.81
CA PRO A 196 13.24 -6.58 13.41
C PRO A 196 11.84 -6.42 12.80
N SER A 197 11.09 -7.51 12.75
CA SER A 197 9.70 -7.46 12.32
C SER A 197 8.84 -6.69 13.34
N LEU A 198 7.71 -6.17 12.90
CA LEU A 198 6.77 -5.54 13.81
C LEU A 198 6.20 -6.53 14.83
N ALA A 199 6.06 -7.79 14.43
CA ALA A 199 5.61 -8.87 15.30
C ALA A 199 6.63 -9.15 16.42
N ASP A 200 7.94 -9.18 16.11
CA ASP A 200 8.99 -9.36 17.12
C ASP A 200 9.00 -8.19 18.11
N LEU A 201 8.96 -6.96 17.61
CA LEU A 201 8.93 -5.75 18.43
C LEU A 201 7.70 -5.72 19.34
N ALA A 202 6.55 -6.15 18.84
CA ALA A 202 5.31 -6.22 19.62
C ALA A 202 5.40 -7.30 20.70
N THR A 203 5.93 -8.48 20.37
CA THR A 203 6.13 -9.58 21.32
C THR A 203 7.09 -9.17 22.43
N ASP A 204 8.23 -8.55 22.12
CA ASP A 204 9.22 -8.08 23.09
C ASP A 204 8.63 -7.05 24.08
N LEU A 205 7.61 -6.31 23.65
CA LEU A 205 6.94 -5.27 24.46
C LEU A 205 5.63 -5.76 25.11
N GLY A 206 5.22 -7.02 24.89
CA GLY A 206 3.96 -7.57 25.39
C GLY A 206 2.72 -6.91 24.78
N LEU A 207 2.81 -6.44 23.52
CA LEU A 207 1.76 -5.74 22.80
C LEU A 207 1.31 -6.54 21.57
N SER A 208 0.09 -6.29 21.09
CA SER A 208 -0.28 -6.68 19.74
C SER A 208 0.40 -5.75 18.70
N ARG A 209 0.55 -6.21 17.45
CA ARG A 209 1.07 -5.36 16.37
C ARG A 209 0.25 -4.08 16.22
N TYR A 210 -1.06 -4.17 16.35
CA TYR A 210 -1.94 -3.01 16.27
C TYR A 210 -1.71 -2.03 17.42
N GLN A 211 -1.56 -2.52 18.66
CA GLN A 211 -1.26 -1.67 19.83
C GLN A 211 0.08 -0.94 19.65
N LEU A 212 1.13 -1.66 19.21
CA LEU A 212 2.43 -1.05 18.92
C LEU A 212 2.33 0.02 17.84
N LEU A 213 1.65 -0.26 16.72
CA LEU A 213 1.42 0.71 15.64
C LEU A 213 0.70 1.95 16.14
N ARG A 214 -0.32 1.77 16.98
CA ARG A 214 -1.09 2.87 17.55
C ARG A 214 -0.22 3.72 18.46
N ALA A 215 0.53 3.10 19.39
CA ALA A 215 1.45 3.80 20.28
C ALA A 215 2.50 4.58 19.51
N PHE A 216 3.15 3.94 18.55
CA PHE A 216 4.20 4.56 17.75
C PHE A 216 3.66 5.75 16.93
N ARG A 217 2.50 5.60 16.26
CA ARG A 217 1.89 6.70 15.49
C ARG A 217 1.42 7.84 16.38
N THR A 218 0.96 7.56 17.60
CA THR A 218 0.59 8.60 18.56
C THR A 218 1.80 9.43 18.99
N ALA A 219 2.95 8.78 19.20
CA ALA A 219 4.16 9.45 19.64
C ALA A 219 4.93 10.14 18.50
N GLU A 220 5.05 9.48 17.33
CA GLU A 220 5.91 9.92 16.22
C GLU A 220 5.13 10.56 15.05
N GLY A 221 3.81 10.47 15.03
CA GLY A 221 2.96 10.98 13.94
C GLY A 221 2.98 10.15 12.66
N ILE A 222 3.91 9.20 12.52
CA ILE A 222 4.12 8.35 11.35
C ILE A 222 4.31 6.88 11.77
N PRO A 223 4.04 5.91 10.88
CA PRO A 223 4.25 4.50 11.20
C PRO A 223 5.74 4.12 11.21
N PRO A 224 6.11 2.99 11.89
CA PRO A 224 7.51 2.53 12.02
C PRO A 224 8.26 2.43 10.69
N TYR A 225 7.64 1.84 9.65
CA TYR A 225 8.29 1.71 8.34
C TYR A 225 8.64 3.06 7.70
N ALA A 226 7.76 4.05 7.83
CA ALA A 226 8.00 5.38 7.28
C ALA A 226 9.09 6.12 8.06
N TRP A 227 9.14 5.93 9.37
CA TRP A 227 10.20 6.43 10.22
C TRP A 227 11.54 5.82 9.82
N LEU A 228 11.61 4.49 9.69
CA LEU A 228 12.83 3.78 9.27
C LEU A 228 13.30 4.24 7.89
N ALA A 229 12.37 4.36 6.94
CA ALA A 229 12.72 4.82 5.59
C ALA A 229 13.30 6.25 5.59
N GLN A 230 12.75 7.17 6.40
CA GLN A 230 13.31 8.50 6.58
C GLN A 230 14.71 8.44 7.21
N HIS A 231 14.91 7.59 8.22
CA HIS A 231 16.21 7.40 8.87
C HIS A 231 17.25 6.83 7.89
N ARG A 232 16.87 5.85 7.07
CA ARG A 232 17.68 5.31 5.97
C ARG A 232 18.06 6.40 4.95
N VAL A 233 17.11 7.26 4.57
CA VAL A 233 17.37 8.38 3.65
C VAL A 233 18.38 9.37 4.24
N GLN A 234 18.28 9.70 5.52
CA GLN A 234 19.26 10.57 6.19
C GLN A 234 20.66 9.94 6.21
N ARG A 235 20.74 8.64 6.43
CA ARG A 235 22.03 7.90 6.35
C ARG A 235 22.55 7.87 4.92
N ALA A 236 21.67 7.64 3.93
CA ALA A 236 22.00 7.63 2.50
C ALA A 236 22.61 8.98 2.06
N ARG A 237 22.05 10.11 2.52
CA ARG A 237 22.61 11.45 2.23
C ARG A 237 24.08 11.52 2.56
N ARG A 238 24.46 11.16 3.78
CA ARG A 238 25.87 11.22 4.24
C ARG A 238 26.80 10.35 3.39
N LEU A 239 26.33 9.17 2.97
CA LEU A 239 27.09 8.28 2.11
C LEU A 239 27.22 8.82 0.68
N LEU A 240 26.18 9.48 0.15
CA LEU A 240 26.25 10.15 -1.15
C LEU A 240 27.19 11.35 -1.12
N GLU A 241 27.20 12.11 -0.04
CA GLU A 241 28.11 13.24 0.21
C GLU A 241 29.59 12.77 0.29
N SER A 242 29.83 11.55 0.79
CA SER A 242 31.18 10.94 0.78
C SER A 242 31.59 10.36 -0.57
N GLY A 243 30.73 10.46 -1.60
CA GLY A 243 31.05 10.09 -2.97
C GLY A 243 30.59 8.71 -3.42
N LEU A 244 29.95 7.89 -2.57
CA LEU A 244 29.41 6.58 -2.97
C LEU A 244 28.32 6.72 -4.01
N ARG A 245 28.15 5.66 -4.84
CA ARG A 245 27.12 5.64 -5.86
C ARG A 245 25.77 5.21 -5.30
N PRO A 246 24.64 5.70 -5.85
CA PRO A 246 23.31 5.37 -5.34
C PRO A 246 23.01 3.87 -5.23
N ALA A 247 23.53 3.05 -6.17
CA ALA A 247 23.35 1.60 -6.11
C ALA A 247 24.06 0.95 -4.91
N GLU A 248 25.28 1.40 -4.60
CA GLU A 248 26.03 0.95 -3.43
C GLU A 248 25.37 1.40 -2.12
N VAL A 249 24.93 2.65 -2.10
CA VAL A 249 24.26 3.25 -0.92
C VAL A 249 22.98 2.52 -0.58
N ALA A 250 22.18 2.10 -1.59
CA ALA A 250 20.90 1.42 -1.35
C ALA A 250 21.07 0.21 -0.42
N GLY A 251 21.97 -0.70 -0.75
CA GLY A 251 22.25 -1.89 0.07
C GLY A 251 22.83 -1.55 1.45
N LEU A 252 23.74 -0.57 1.53
CA LEU A 252 24.39 -0.17 2.78
C LEU A 252 23.41 0.40 3.82
N VAL A 253 22.33 1.02 3.36
CA VAL A 253 21.32 1.59 4.27
C VAL A 253 20.06 0.73 4.41
N GLY A 254 20.01 -0.45 3.75
CA GLY A 254 18.93 -1.43 3.92
C GLY A 254 17.73 -1.24 2.99
N PHE A 255 17.86 -0.50 1.88
CA PHE A 255 16.85 -0.56 0.82
C PHE A 255 17.09 -1.79 -0.06
N ALA A 256 16.01 -2.43 -0.52
CA ALA A 256 16.06 -3.63 -1.35
C ALA A 256 16.86 -3.40 -2.64
N ASP A 257 16.75 -2.22 -3.24
CA ASP A 257 17.44 -1.82 -4.46
C ASP A 257 17.53 -0.29 -4.61
N GLN A 258 18.21 0.15 -5.68
CA GLN A 258 18.32 1.57 -6.01
C GLN A 258 16.97 2.22 -6.34
N ALA A 259 16.02 1.48 -6.90
CA ALA A 259 14.71 2.02 -7.25
C ALA A 259 13.90 2.31 -5.97
N HIS A 260 13.99 1.43 -4.98
CA HIS A 260 13.39 1.61 -3.66
C HIS A 260 13.99 2.83 -2.93
N LEU A 261 15.32 2.95 -2.89
CA LEU A 261 16.01 4.16 -2.39
C LEU A 261 15.53 5.42 -3.13
N THR A 262 15.44 5.38 -4.47
CA THR A 262 15.04 6.53 -5.27
C THR A 262 13.61 6.99 -4.98
N ARG A 263 12.67 6.08 -4.77
CA ARG A 263 11.29 6.40 -4.39
C ARG A 263 11.24 7.13 -3.06
N TRP A 264 11.89 6.61 -2.04
CA TRP A 264 11.92 7.21 -0.71
C TRP A 264 12.70 8.51 -0.69
N PHE A 265 13.83 8.58 -1.37
CA PHE A 265 14.65 9.78 -1.45
C PHE A 265 13.88 10.94 -2.08
N ARG A 266 13.12 10.67 -3.18
CA ARG A 266 12.22 11.66 -3.78
C ARG A 266 11.08 12.06 -2.86
N ARG A 267 10.49 11.09 -2.16
CA ARG A 267 9.38 11.35 -1.22
C ARG A 267 9.81 12.26 -0.06
N VAL A 268 11.06 12.10 0.42
CA VAL A 268 11.59 12.84 1.57
C VAL A 268 12.28 14.15 1.18
N LEU A 269 13.04 14.16 0.08
CA LEU A 269 13.92 15.27 -0.32
C LEU A 269 13.53 15.93 -1.65
N GLY A 270 12.53 15.42 -2.37
CA GLY A 270 12.05 15.98 -3.63
C GLY A 270 12.93 15.69 -4.86
N VAL A 271 14.13 15.13 -4.68
CA VAL A 271 15.11 14.88 -5.76
C VAL A 271 15.57 13.43 -5.77
N THR A 272 16.23 12.99 -6.86
CA THR A 272 16.84 11.66 -6.89
C THR A 272 18.17 11.61 -6.13
N PRO A 273 18.61 10.43 -5.62
CA PRO A 273 19.93 10.26 -5.03
C PRO A 273 21.08 10.68 -5.96
N ALA A 274 20.95 10.38 -7.27
CA ALA A 274 21.95 10.76 -8.26
C ALA A 274 22.02 12.29 -8.46
N ALA A 275 20.87 12.95 -8.58
CA ALA A 275 20.80 14.41 -8.70
C ALA A 275 21.35 15.10 -7.45
N TYR A 276 20.97 14.59 -6.25
CA TYR A 276 21.48 15.09 -4.97
C TYR A 276 23.02 14.96 -4.91
N ARG A 277 23.55 13.76 -5.20
CA ARG A 277 24.99 13.51 -5.21
C ARG A 277 25.75 14.46 -6.15
N THR A 278 25.22 14.70 -7.35
CA THR A 278 25.82 15.63 -8.31
C THR A 278 25.84 17.06 -7.81
N SER A 279 24.79 17.48 -7.08
CA SER A 279 24.69 18.85 -6.59
C SER A 279 25.61 19.14 -5.39
N VAL A 280 25.97 18.12 -4.59
CA VAL A 280 26.75 18.30 -3.35
C VAL A 280 28.23 17.97 -3.49
N LEU A 281 28.65 17.26 -4.52
CA LEU A 281 30.07 16.94 -4.75
C LEU A 281 30.78 18.08 -5.48
N PRO A 282 31.81 18.70 -4.91
CA PRO A 282 32.59 19.74 -5.58
C PRO A 282 33.32 19.12 -6.80
N GLY A 283 33.17 19.73 -7.97
CA GLY A 283 33.92 19.38 -9.19
C GLY A 283 33.10 18.88 -10.39
N ARG A 284 31.77 18.76 -10.30
CA ARG A 284 30.89 18.46 -11.45
C ARG A 284 29.77 19.49 -11.57
N GLN A 285 30.07 20.78 -11.45
CA GLN A 285 29.14 21.82 -11.87
C GLN A 285 29.16 21.92 -13.39
N GLY A 286 28.49 20.99 -14.05
CA GLY A 286 28.18 21.00 -15.48
C GLY A 286 26.66 21.09 -15.64
N ALA A 287 26.19 22.28 -16.02
CA ALA A 287 24.85 22.61 -16.51
C ALA A 287 23.68 22.28 -15.57
N ALA A 288 23.08 23.33 -15.01
CA ALA A 288 21.71 23.27 -14.49
C ALA A 288 20.80 22.67 -15.58
N PRO A 289 19.84 21.79 -15.23
CA PRO A 289 18.90 21.26 -16.22
C PRO A 289 18.13 22.45 -16.80
N VAL A 290 18.36 22.73 -18.07
CA VAL A 290 17.58 23.70 -18.85
C VAL A 290 16.15 23.13 -18.86
N LEU A 291 15.25 23.78 -18.15
CA LEU A 291 13.83 23.48 -18.22
C LEU A 291 13.41 23.57 -19.69
N THR A 292 12.88 22.50 -20.24
CA THR A 292 12.40 22.49 -21.63
C THR A 292 11.31 23.55 -21.79
N ALA A 293 11.21 24.13 -22.99
CA ALA A 293 10.26 25.21 -23.31
C ALA A 293 8.79 24.87 -22.96
N ALA A 294 8.44 23.59 -22.81
CA ALA A 294 7.13 23.12 -22.34
C ALA A 294 6.91 23.36 -20.85
N GLN A 295 7.94 23.19 -20.00
CA GLN A 295 7.87 23.41 -18.55
C GLN A 295 7.87 24.91 -18.18
N GLN A 296 8.50 25.75 -19.03
CA GLN A 296 8.44 27.21 -18.88
C GLN A 296 7.07 27.79 -19.24
N ARG A 297 6.37 27.20 -20.22
CA ARG A 297 5.00 27.60 -20.59
C ARG A 297 3.96 27.27 -19.52
N SER A 298 4.09 26.15 -18.83
CA SER A 298 3.18 25.76 -17.74
C SER A 298 3.26 26.71 -16.52
N ARG A 299 4.45 27.24 -16.19
CA ARG A 299 4.61 28.23 -15.10
C ARG A 299 4.08 29.64 -15.46
N ARG A 300 4.10 30.02 -16.74
CA ARG A 300 3.54 31.30 -17.18
C ARG A 300 2.00 31.30 -17.29
N ALA A 301 1.38 30.16 -17.51
CA ALA A 301 -0.08 30.02 -17.58
C ALA A 301 -0.76 30.06 -16.18
N GLY A 302 -0.01 29.81 -15.09
CA GLY A 302 -0.52 29.85 -13.71
C GLY A 302 -0.38 31.20 -12.98
N ALA A 303 0.31 32.18 -13.57
CA ALA A 303 0.57 33.48 -12.94
C ALA A 303 -0.17 34.61 -13.66
N GLY A 304 -1.49 34.62 -13.61
CA GLY A 304 -2.23 35.72 -14.22
C GLY A 304 -3.71 35.78 -13.87
N ARG A 305 -4.06 36.41 -12.72
CA ARG A 305 -5.01 37.56 -12.69
C ARG A 305 -5.24 38.03 -11.26
N PRO A 306 -4.93 39.28 -10.93
CA PRO A 306 -5.38 39.89 -9.69
C PRO A 306 -6.88 40.20 -9.80
N ARG A 307 -7.66 39.78 -8.80
CA ARG A 307 -9.03 40.30 -8.61
C ARG A 307 -8.95 41.66 -7.95
N LEU A 308 -9.44 42.67 -8.64
CA LEU A 308 -9.78 43.98 -8.06
C LEU A 308 -11.10 43.86 -7.29
N PRO A 309 -11.27 44.68 -6.23
CA PRO A 309 -12.45 44.66 -5.38
C PRO A 309 -13.56 45.53 -5.93
N VAL A 310 -14.79 45.08 -5.84
CA VAL A 310 -16.00 45.89 -5.53
C VAL A 310 -16.90 44.99 -4.70
#